data_d5c0994096853ee4006c82b9b26c0ce5
#
_entry.id   d5c0994096853ee4006c82b9b26c0ce5
#
_cell.length_a   1.000
_cell.length_b   1.000
_cell.length_c   1.000
_cell.angle_alpha   90.00
_cell.angle_beta   90.00
_cell.angle_gamma   90.00
#
_symmetry.space_group_name_H-M   'P 1'
#
loop_
_entity.id
_entity.type
_entity.pdbx_description
1 polymer ?
#
loop_
_entity_poly.entity_id
_entity_poly.type
_entity_poly.pdbx_seq_one_letter_code
_entity_poly.pdbx_strand_id
1 'polypeptide(L)'
;METLRLEGGTDWGVPNPYLHQSRGPGTAKMRLVYGSLLEKDETGDVPWLAERWSMDGNDYTFTLFADAQFQDGAPLTTADVAFTLDYYQEHPPVSNSLGVGDSYLVDHYTVVDEQTITITVKEANADTLSNLGSFVILPKHIWENVDDPNAYTGEGYLTGSGAYACTDYDGATGSYEFTAFDGWCNGEQAAEKIQFVPVSDPLLAFESGEIDITSLPADLMDAYLNDPSIGVVEKANDMGYKLLINYERCPDFLELALRQGVYAAIDRQSVVDSVFRGAGTVGSAGYVPQGSLYYNENVAQYPYDPEAARAVFAGKGYSVTLLCGDDGDDLAIAEIIRNGLTAAGIEVAVEAHDSATRDGRINSGDYEFALVGNGGWGNNPPTYMRTLFSDESKFSGTNPHSMGAIGYSNAEMTALAEGQVYETDFDKRVELFQELELLVSREIPIIVIANQSSYSMYRKDVYDGWMKTYAYQQAEQNRLSYMAR
;
A
#
# COMPACT_ATOMS: atom_id res chain seq x y z
N MET A 1 -27.35 10.31 1.12
CA MET A 1 -27.35 11.32 0.05
C MET A 1 -27.68 10.66 -1.28
N GLU A 2 -28.11 11.43 -2.33
CA GLU A 2 -28.50 10.82 -3.61
C GLU A 2 -27.28 10.33 -4.42
N THR A 3 -26.31 11.20 -4.71
CA THR A 3 -25.15 10.85 -5.53
C THR A 3 -23.87 11.47 -5.01
N LEU A 4 -22.80 10.66 -4.96
CA LEU A 4 -21.42 11.07 -4.66
C LEU A 4 -20.61 10.96 -5.95
N ARG A 5 -19.94 12.03 -6.37
CA ARG A 5 -19.20 12.12 -7.63
C ARG A 5 -17.71 12.22 -7.37
N LEU A 6 -16.95 11.33 -8.00
CA LEU A 6 -15.50 11.24 -7.87
C LEU A 6 -14.84 11.41 -9.24
N GLU A 7 -13.56 11.69 -9.23
CA GLU A 7 -12.74 11.73 -10.43
C GLU A 7 -12.67 10.35 -11.11
N GLY A 8 -13.03 10.32 -12.39
CA GLY A 8 -12.91 9.21 -13.33
C GLY A 8 -11.94 9.53 -14.46
N GLY A 9 -12.10 8.84 -15.61
CA GLY A 9 -11.31 9.11 -16.81
C GLY A 9 -10.14 8.14 -17.02
N THR A 10 -9.86 7.27 -16.06
CA THR A 10 -8.90 6.18 -16.22
C THR A 10 -9.61 4.84 -16.13
N ASP A 11 -9.35 3.97 -17.10
CA ASP A 11 -9.82 2.59 -17.07
C ASP A 11 -9.00 1.77 -16.06
N TRP A 12 -9.65 1.42 -14.95
CA TRP A 12 -9.09 0.55 -13.91
C TRP A 12 -9.54 -0.91 -14.05
N GLY A 13 -10.06 -1.26 -15.21
CA GLY A 13 -10.61 -2.57 -15.52
C GLY A 13 -12.02 -2.79 -14.96
N VAL A 14 -12.59 -3.92 -15.34
CA VAL A 14 -13.91 -4.35 -14.83
C VAL A 14 -13.82 -4.57 -13.32
N PRO A 15 -14.73 -4.06 -12.49
CA PRO A 15 -14.70 -4.21 -11.04
C PRO A 15 -15.07 -5.65 -10.58
N ASN A 16 -14.21 -6.59 -10.91
CA ASN A 16 -14.33 -8.03 -10.76
C ASN A 16 -12.98 -8.60 -10.27
N PRO A 17 -12.90 -9.65 -9.45
CA PRO A 17 -11.67 -10.18 -8.88
C PRO A 17 -10.58 -10.58 -9.88
N TYR A 18 -10.94 -10.86 -11.13
CA TYR A 18 -10.02 -11.34 -12.18
C TYR A 18 -9.71 -10.31 -13.27
N LEU A 19 -10.55 -9.27 -13.41
CA LEU A 19 -10.51 -8.35 -14.55
C LEU A 19 -10.17 -6.90 -14.16
N HIS A 20 -10.05 -6.59 -12.86
CA HIS A 20 -9.61 -5.27 -12.41
C HIS A 20 -8.10 -5.12 -12.53
N GLN A 21 -7.61 -3.89 -12.65
CA GLN A 21 -6.17 -3.64 -12.55
C GLN A 21 -5.71 -3.74 -11.08
N SER A 22 -4.55 -4.41 -10.85
CA SER A 22 -3.96 -4.64 -9.52
C SER A 22 -3.35 -3.40 -8.88
N ARG A 23 -4.07 -2.26 -8.95
CA ARG A 23 -3.67 -0.99 -8.33
C ARG A 23 -4.78 -0.49 -7.42
N GLY A 24 -4.43 0.41 -6.49
CA GLY A 24 -5.36 0.92 -5.48
C GLY A 24 -6.76 1.27 -6.01
N PRO A 25 -6.90 2.12 -7.05
CA PRO A 25 -8.22 2.50 -7.58
C PRO A 25 -9.00 1.33 -8.21
N GLY A 26 -8.34 0.39 -8.88
CA GLY A 26 -8.99 -0.80 -9.45
C GLY A 26 -9.47 -1.76 -8.38
N THR A 27 -8.61 -2.06 -7.41
CA THR A 27 -8.96 -2.89 -6.25
C THR A 27 -10.09 -2.26 -5.43
N ALA A 28 -10.07 -0.95 -5.21
CA ALA A 28 -11.12 -0.25 -4.49
C ALA A 28 -12.49 -0.39 -5.16
N LYS A 29 -12.56 -0.18 -6.48
CA LYS A 29 -13.80 -0.36 -7.26
C LYS A 29 -14.31 -1.79 -7.20
N MET A 30 -13.43 -2.78 -7.34
CA MET A 30 -13.79 -4.19 -7.21
C MET A 30 -14.34 -4.50 -5.80
N ARG A 31 -13.76 -3.93 -4.74
CA ARG A 31 -14.21 -4.13 -3.36
C ARG A 31 -15.53 -3.43 -3.02
N LEU A 32 -16.01 -2.48 -3.80
CA LEU A 32 -17.38 -1.97 -3.67
C LEU A 32 -18.41 -3.04 -4.04
N VAL A 33 -18.09 -3.86 -5.06
CA VAL A 33 -18.97 -4.91 -5.61
C VAL A 33 -18.83 -6.23 -4.83
N TYR A 34 -17.62 -6.64 -4.52
CA TYR A 34 -17.32 -7.92 -3.89
C TYR A 34 -16.98 -7.74 -2.40
N GLY A 35 -17.76 -8.35 -1.53
CA GLY A 35 -17.54 -8.35 -0.09
C GLY A 35 -16.45 -9.33 0.35
N SER A 36 -15.77 -9.00 1.44
CA SER A 36 -14.84 -9.88 2.17
C SER A 36 -15.37 -10.16 3.57
N LEU A 37 -14.71 -11.05 4.32
CA LEU A 37 -15.17 -11.39 5.68
C LEU A 37 -15.07 -10.20 6.62
N LEU A 38 -13.94 -9.47 6.59
CA LEU A 38 -13.64 -8.33 7.45
C LEU A 38 -13.20 -7.12 6.60
N GLU A 39 -13.22 -5.96 7.25
CA GLU A 39 -12.60 -4.73 6.80
C GLU A 39 -11.69 -4.19 7.90
N LYS A 40 -10.99 -3.09 7.65
CA LYS A 40 -10.15 -2.42 8.64
C LYS A 40 -10.48 -0.95 8.77
N ASP A 41 -10.49 -0.46 10.01
CA ASP A 41 -10.48 0.95 10.34
C ASP A 41 -9.29 1.29 11.27
N GLU A 42 -9.29 2.47 11.84
CA GLU A 42 -8.25 2.94 12.77
C GLU A 42 -8.16 2.12 14.06
N THR A 43 -9.15 1.29 14.36
CA THR A 43 -9.16 0.41 15.55
C THR A 43 -8.69 -1.01 15.24
N GLY A 44 -8.52 -1.35 13.97
CA GLY A 44 -8.11 -2.68 13.50
C GLY A 44 -9.13 -3.36 12.61
N ASP A 45 -9.22 -4.70 12.71
CA ASP A 45 -10.18 -5.48 11.93
C ASP A 45 -11.61 -5.26 12.47
N VAL A 46 -12.55 -4.96 11.55
CA VAL A 46 -13.96 -4.71 11.84
C VAL A 46 -14.86 -5.63 11.01
N PRO A 47 -16.10 -5.91 11.47
CA PRO A 47 -17.05 -6.73 10.71
C PRO A 47 -17.31 -6.18 9.31
N TRP A 48 -17.39 -7.09 8.30
CA TRP A 48 -17.87 -6.74 6.96
C TRP A 48 -18.96 -7.73 6.52
N LEU A 49 -18.63 -8.95 6.09
CA LEU A 49 -19.61 -10.04 5.89
C LEU A 49 -19.63 -11.02 7.07
N ALA A 50 -18.55 -11.08 7.86
CA ALA A 50 -18.55 -11.78 9.13
C ALA A 50 -18.90 -10.80 10.26
N GLU A 51 -19.93 -11.16 11.04
CA GLU A 51 -20.38 -10.41 12.22
C GLU A 51 -19.38 -10.52 13.38
N ARG A 52 -18.73 -11.68 13.50
CA ARG A 52 -17.76 -11.97 14.56
C ARG A 52 -16.75 -13.04 14.12
N TRP A 53 -15.64 -13.06 14.83
CA TRP A 53 -14.60 -14.08 14.63
C TRP A 53 -13.90 -14.43 15.94
N SER A 54 -13.18 -15.55 15.95
CA SER A 54 -12.29 -15.96 17.03
C SER A 54 -11.08 -16.69 16.47
N MET A 55 -10.00 -16.71 17.26
CA MET A 55 -8.72 -17.33 16.88
C MET A 55 -8.27 -18.28 17.98
N ASP A 56 -7.80 -19.48 17.61
CA ASP A 56 -7.20 -20.47 18.51
C ASP A 56 -6.03 -21.15 17.77
N GLY A 57 -4.82 -20.69 18.04
CA GLY A 57 -3.64 -21.14 17.30
C GLY A 57 -3.73 -20.87 15.81
N ASN A 58 -3.75 -21.91 14.99
CA ASN A 58 -3.90 -21.82 13.54
C ASN A 58 -5.36 -21.81 13.07
N ASP A 59 -6.32 -21.91 13.97
CA ASP A 59 -7.75 -21.98 13.64
C ASP A 59 -8.41 -20.60 13.78
N TYR A 60 -9.02 -20.14 12.69
CA TYR A 60 -9.74 -18.88 12.58
C TYR A 60 -11.21 -19.17 12.26
N THR A 61 -12.09 -18.93 13.24
CA THR A 61 -13.53 -19.18 13.09
C THR A 61 -14.25 -17.88 12.80
N PHE A 62 -14.97 -17.82 11.68
CA PHE A 62 -15.80 -16.69 11.27
C PHE A 62 -17.27 -17.07 11.31
N THR A 63 -18.12 -16.15 11.79
CA THR A 63 -19.57 -16.28 11.73
C THR A 63 -20.13 -15.16 10.87
N LEU A 64 -20.80 -15.51 9.77
CA LEU A 64 -21.40 -14.57 8.83
C LEU A 64 -22.66 -13.91 9.41
N PHE A 65 -23.01 -12.71 8.91
CA PHE A 65 -24.35 -12.17 9.14
C PHE A 65 -25.41 -13.11 8.60
N ALA A 66 -26.47 -13.33 9.37
CA ALA A 66 -27.51 -14.32 9.01
C ALA A 66 -28.33 -13.92 7.77
N ASP A 67 -28.38 -12.65 7.44
CA ASP A 67 -29.06 -12.05 6.29
C ASP A 67 -28.11 -11.63 5.15
N ALA A 68 -26.85 -12.08 5.20
CA ALA A 68 -25.91 -11.85 4.12
C ALA A 68 -26.38 -12.48 2.81
N GLN A 69 -26.34 -11.70 1.72
CA GLN A 69 -26.78 -12.17 0.41
C GLN A 69 -25.96 -11.52 -0.72
N PHE A 70 -26.01 -12.13 -1.88
CA PHE A 70 -25.45 -11.56 -3.10
C PHE A 70 -26.42 -10.56 -3.75
N GLN A 71 -25.91 -9.74 -4.66
CA GLN A 71 -26.67 -8.66 -5.32
C GLN A 71 -27.78 -9.19 -6.25
N ASP A 72 -27.80 -10.46 -6.56
CA ASP A 72 -28.91 -11.14 -7.27
C ASP A 72 -29.99 -11.70 -6.33
N GLY A 73 -29.80 -11.54 -5.00
CA GLY A 73 -30.72 -12.00 -3.97
C GLY A 73 -30.47 -13.44 -3.49
N ALA A 74 -29.48 -14.15 -4.02
CA ALA A 74 -29.08 -15.45 -3.49
C ALA A 74 -28.45 -15.31 -2.10
N PRO A 75 -28.78 -16.17 -1.11
CA PRO A 75 -28.16 -16.12 0.21
C PRO A 75 -26.67 -16.41 0.12
N LEU A 76 -25.87 -15.66 0.87
CA LEU A 76 -24.44 -15.91 1.04
C LEU A 76 -24.24 -16.80 2.26
N THR A 77 -23.58 -17.92 2.08
CA THR A 77 -23.36 -18.92 3.13
C THR A 77 -21.90 -19.35 3.20
N THR A 78 -21.56 -20.14 4.20
CA THR A 78 -20.23 -20.76 4.33
C THR A 78 -19.88 -21.69 3.16
N ALA A 79 -20.86 -22.15 2.38
CA ALA A 79 -20.59 -22.91 1.16
C ALA A 79 -19.93 -22.04 0.06
N ASP A 80 -20.25 -20.74 0.02
CA ASP A 80 -19.61 -19.79 -0.89
C ASP A 80 -18.19 -19.43 -0.43
N VAL A 81 -18.00 -19.29 0.89
CA VAL A 81 -16.67 -19.10 1.49
C VAL A 81 -15.76 -20.29 1.17
N ALA A 82 -16.22 -21.50 1.46
CA ALA A 82 -15.50 -22.75 1.20
C ALA A 82 -15.16 -22.91 -0.30
N PHE A 83 -16.15 -22.68 -1.17
CA PHE A 83 -15.94 -22.67 -2.61
C PHE A 83 -14.86 -21.67 -3.03
N THR A 84 -14.91 -20.45 -2.49
CA THR A 84 -13.94 -19.41 -2.84
C THR A 84 -12.51 -19.81 -2.44
N LEU A 85 -12.33 -20.41 -1.26
CA LEU A 85 -11.03 -20.89 -0.80
C LEU A 85 -10.45 -21.93 -1.77
N ASP A 86 -11.25 -22.92 -2.19
CA ASP A 86 -10.81 -23.94 -3.14
C ASP A 86 -10.55 -23.33 -4.53
N TYR A 87 -11.45 -22.48 -5.00
CA TYR A 87 -11.37 -21.87 -6.33
C TYR A 87 -10.16 -20.95 -6.47
N TYR A 88 -9.80 -20.16 -5.44
CA TYR A 88 -8.63 -19.28 -5.45
C TYR A 88 -7.30 -20.03 -5.36
N GLN A 89 -7.30 -21.26 -4.86
CA GLN A 89 -6.10 -22.10 -4.89
C GLN A 89 -5.79 -22.56 -6.32
N GLU A 90 -6.83 -22.87 -7.11
CA GLU A 90 -6.71 -23.32 -8.50
C GLU A 90 -6.62 -22.13 -9.48
N HIS A 91 -7.37 -21.06 -9.19
CA HIS A 91 -7.51 -19.86 -10.00
C HIS A 91 -7.22 -18.60 -9.17
N PRO A 92 -5.97 -18.24 -8.94
CA PRO A 92 -5.62 -17.07 -8.13
C PRO A 92 -6.20 -15.76 -8.72
N PRO A 93 -6.90 -14.93 -7.93
CA PRO A 93 -7.39 -13.64 -8.40
C PRO A 93 -6.25 -12.62 -8.54
N VAL A 94 -6.54 -11.48 -9.19
CA VAL A 94 -5.58 -10.37 -9.37
C VAL A 94 -5.02 -9.88 -8.03
N SER A 95 -5.88 -9.74 -7.03
CA SER A 95 -5.49 -9.37 -5.65
C SER A 95 -5.72 -10.57 -4.73
N ASN A 96 -4.68 -11.37 -4.52
CA ASN A 96 -4.76 -12.62 -3.76
C ASN A 96 -4.11 -12.48 -2.38
N SER A 97 -4.93 -12.26 -1.34
CA SER A 97 -4.47 -12.20 0.06
C SER A 97 -4.19 -13.58 0.68
N LEU A 98 -4.61 -14.67 0.01
CA LEU A 98 -4.41 -16.05 0.47
C LEU A 98 -3.12 -16.67 -0.09
N GLY A 99 -2.46 -16.00 -1.06
CA GLY A 99 -1.16 -16.39 -1.56
C GLY A 99 -0.04 -15.81 -0.68
N VAL A 100 0.87 -16.65 -0.19
CA VAL A 100 2.04 -16.24 0.59
C VAL A 100 3.30 -16.78 -0.09
N GLY A 101 3.98 -15.92 -0.85
CA GLY A 101 5.06 -16.37 -1.73
C GLY A 101 4.56 -17.41 -2.73
N ASP A 102 5.25 -18.55 -2.80
CA ASP A 102 4.87 -19.69 -3.65
C ASP A 102 3.87 -20.65 -2.97
N SER A 103 3.35 -20.31 -1.80
CA SER A 103 2.46 -21.17 -1.03
C SER A 103 1.07 -20.57 -0.84
N TYR A 104 0.10 -21.41 -0.52
CA TYR A 104 -1.24 -21.01 -0.16
C TYR A 104 -1.38 -21.00 1.37
N LEU A 105 -1.97 -19.94 1.94
CA LEU A 105 -2.07 -19.70 3.39
C LEU A 105 -2.87 -20.79 4.08
N VAL A 106 -3.99 -21.19 3.45
CA VAL A 106 -4.93 -22.15 4.04
C VAL A 106 -4.41 -23.58 3.94
N ASP A 107 -4.48 -24.30 5.06
CA ASP A 107 -4.23 -25.74 5.10
C ASP A 107 -5.52 -26.53 4.80
N HIS A 108 -6.57 -26.27 5.59
CA HIS A 108 -7.91 -26.82 5.38
C HIS A 108 -8.96 -25.91 6.02
N TYR A 109 -10.23 -26.27 5.85
CA TYR A 109 -11.35 -25.61 6.52
C TYR A 109 -12.40 -26.63 6.98
N THR A 110 -13.23 -26.21 7.95
CA THR A 110 -14.38 -26.98 8.44
C THR A 110 -15.62 -26.09 8.39
N VAL A 111 -16.59 -26.46 7.58
CA VAL A 111 -17.94 -25.86 7.60
C VAL A 111 -18.69 -26.41 8.82
N VAL A 112 -18.98 -25.56 9.80
CA VAL A 112 -19.71 -25.93 11.02
C VAL A 112 -21.22 -25.91 10.75
N ASP A 113 -21.69 -24.83 10.13
CA ASP A 113 -23.08 -24.66 9.68
C ASP A 113 -23.13 -23.62 8.53
N GLU A 114 -24.33 -23.18 8.12
CA GLU A 114 -24.53 -22.26 7.00
C GLU A 114 -23.92 -20.84 7.26
N GLN A 115 -23.68 -20.48 8.53
CA GLN A 115 -23.09 -19.18 8.91
C GLN A 115 -21.69 -19.30 9.49
N THR A 116 -21.27 -20.48 9.99
CA THR A 116 -20.02 -20.62 10.73
C THR A 116 -19.02 -21.52 10.00
N ILE A 117 -17.83 -21.00 9.76
CA ILE A 117 -16.70 -21.72 9.15
C ILE A 117 -15.44 -21.52 9.97
N THR A 118 -14.68 -22.58 10.17
CA THR A 118 -13.33 -22.53 10.73
C THR A 118 -12.33 -22.75 9.61
N ILE A 119 -11.39 -21.81 9.42
CA ILE A 119 -10.31 -21.89 8.45
C ILE A 119 -9.02 -22.12 9.23
N THR A 120 -8.34 -23.24 8.95
CA THR A 120 -7.05 -23.59 9.55
C THR A 120 -5.94 -23.19 8.59
N VAL A 121 -5.00 -22.41 9.06
CA VAL A 121 -3.83 -21.99 8.29
C VAL A 121 -2.63 -22.90 8.55
N LYS A 122 -1.70 -22.97 7.58
CA LYS A 122 -0.46 -23.76 7.72
C LYS A 122 0.41 -23.26 8.86
N GLU A 123 0.53 -21.95 8.95
CA GLU A 123 1.29 -21.26 9.99
C GLU A 123 0.69 -19.87 10.22
N ALA A 124 0.29 -19.61 11.46
CA ALA A 124 -0.26 -18.31 11.84
C ALA A 124 0.85 -17.28 12.02
N ASN A 125 0.60 -16.07 11.54
CA ASN A 125 1.46 -14.89 11.74
C ASN A 125 0.60 -13.63 11.98
N ALA A 126 1.25 -12.52 12.19
CA ALA A 126 0.60 -11.24 12.49
C ALA A 126 -0.42 -10.78 11.42
N ASP A 127 -0.26 -11.23 10.18
CA ASP A 127 -1.09 -10.81 9.04
C ASP A 127 -2.21 -11.79 8.73
N THR A 128 -2.18 -12.96 9.35
CA THR A 128 -3.10 -14.05 9.01
C THR A 128 -4.56 -13.65 9.09
N LEU A 129 -4.97 -12.99 10.19
CA LEU A 129 -6.36 -12.52 10.33
C LEU A 129 -6.73 -11.52 9.22
N SER A 130 -5.86 -10.58 8.93
CA SER A 130 -6.05 -9.59 7.88
C SER A 130 -6.16 -10.23 6.49
N ASN A 131 -5.29 -11.20 6.21
CA ASN A 131 -5.30 -11.91 4.94
C ASN A 131 -6.57 -12.76 4.76
N LEU A 132 -6.98 -13.49 5.81
CA LEU A 132 -8.24 -14.25 5.84
C LEU A 132 -9.46 -13.30 5.86
N GLY A 133 -9.37 -12.15 6.48
CA GLY A 133 -10.44 -11.15 6.52
C GLY A 133 -10.68 -10.47 5.18
N SER A 134 -9.65 -10.32 4.35
CA SER A 134 -9.67 -9.44 3.17
C SER A 134 -9.92 -10.11 1.83
N PHE A 135 -9.86 -11.45 1.71
CA PHE A 135 -10.23 -12.08 0.44
C PHE A 135 -11.71 -11.89 0.14
N VAL A 136 -12.04 -11.60 -1.11
CA VAL A 136 -13.43 -11.37 -1.53
C VAL A 136 -14.12 -12.70 -1.87
N ILE A 137 -15.41 -12.80 -1.52
CA ILE A 137 -16.18 -14.04 -1.64
C ILE A 137 -16.88 -14.07 -2.98
N LEU A 138 -16.73 -15.20 -3.69
CA LEU A 138 -17.38 -15.47 -4.97
C LEU A 138 -18.74 -16.16 -4.76
N PRO A 139 -19.80 -15.77 -5.53
CA PRO A 139 -21.04 -16.52 -5.55
C PRO A 139 -20.83 -17.87 -6.24
N LYS A 140 -20.84 -18.96 -5.46
CA LYS A 140 -20.63 -20.32 -5.96
C LYS A 140 -21.52 -20.65 -7.14
N HIS A 141 -22.82 -20.33 -7.07
CA HIS A 141 -23.80 -20.64 -8.11
C HIS A 141 -23.50 -20.01 -9.49
N ILE A 142 -22.64 -18.99 -9.53
CA ILE A 142 -22.17 -18.37 -10.78
C ILE A 142 -20.80 -18.94 -11.19
N TRP A 143 -19.86 -19.02 -10.24
CA TRP A 143 -18.45 -19.29 -10.55
C TRP A 143 -18.11 -20.79 -10.62
N GLU A 144 -18.95 -21.70 -10.09
CA GLU A 144 -18.64 -23.14 -10.06
C GLU A 144 -18.52 -23.79 -11.46
N ASN A 145 -19.00 -23.12 -12.52
CA ASN A 145 -18.92 -23.60 -13.90
C ASN A 145 -18.00 -22.70 -14.77
N VAL A 146 -17.16 -21.87 -14.17
CA VAL A 146 -16.24 -20.98 -14.88
C VAL A 146 -14.83 -21.58 -14.86
N ASP A 147 -14.39 -22.09 -16.01
CA ASP A 147 -13.07 -22.73 -16.15
C ASP A 147 -11.95 -21.68 -16.42
N ASP A 148 -12.26 -20.57 -17.04
CA ASP A 148 -11.31 -19.47 -17.33
C ASP A 148 -11.85 -18.13 -16.76
N PRO A 149 -11.55 -17.84 -15.49
CA PRO A 149 -12.02 -16.61 -14.85
C PRO A 149 -11.41 -15.34 -15.44
N ASN A 150 -10.22 -15.42 -16.05
CA ASN A 150 -9.54 -14.24 -16.63
C ASN A 150 -10.19 -13.74 -17.93
N ALA A 151 -11.07 -14.53 -18.52
CA ALA A 151 -11.84 -14.17 -19.72
C ALA A 151 -13.35 -14.14 -19.46
N TYR A 152 -13.80 -14.40 -18.23
CA TYR A 152 -15.23 -14.54 -17.94
C TYR A 152 -15.95 -13.18 -17.87
N THR A 153 -16.85 -12.95 -18.81
CA THR A 153 -17.75 -11.80 -18.89
C THR A 153 -19.21 -12.24 -19.09
N GLY A 154 -19.53 -13.47 -18.67
CA GLY A 154 -20.86 -14.07 -18.78
C GLY A 154 -21.85 -13.50 -17.76
N GLU A 155 -23.04 -14.11 -17.69
CA GLU A 155 -24.09 -13.69 -16.75
C GLU A 155 -23.58 -13.71 -15.30
N GLY A 156 -23.79 -12.63 -14.55
CA GLY A 156 -23.41 -12.51 -13.15
C GLY A 156 -21.93 -12.19 -12.87
N TYR A 157 -21.10 -11.93 -13.91
CA TYR A 157 -19.67 -11.62 -13.71
C TYR A 157 -19.37 -10.37 -12.87
N LEU A 158 -20.39 -9.54 -12.61
CA LEU A 158 -20.37 -8.38 -11.72
C LEU A 158 -21.27 -8.56 -10.48
N THR A 159 -21.79 -9.76 -10.25
CA THR A 159 -22.59 -10.06 -9.08
C THR A 159 -21.67 -10.37 -7.90
N GLY A 160 -21.66 -9.49 -6.93
CA GLY A 160 -20.91 -9.65 -5.68
C GLY A 160 -21.80 -9.58 -4.46
N SER A 161 -21.19 -9.43 -3.29
CA SER A 161 -21.85 -9.30 -1.98
C SER A 161 -21.45 -8.02 -1.26
N GLY A 162 -20.89 -7.05 -1.99
CA GLY A 162 -20.48 -5.76 -1.45
C GLY A 162 -21.64 -4.78 -1.28
N ALA A 163 -21.41 -3.68 -0.59
CA ALA A 163 -22.42 -2.67 -0.28
C ALA A 163 -22.96 -1.93 -1.52
N TYR A 164 -22.27 -2.00 -2.65
CA TYR A 164 -22.66 -1.34 -3.89
C TYR A 164 -22.55 -2.30 -5.08
N ALA A 165 -23.54 -2.27 -5.97
CA ALA A 165 -23.54 -3.01 -7.22
C ALA A 165 -23.03 -2.11 -8.35
N CYS A 166 -22.16 -2.62 -9.23
CA CYS A 166 -21.76 -1.92 -10.45
C CYS A 166 -22.91 -1.93 -11.45
N THR A 167 -23.48 -0.76 -11.74
CA THR A 167 -24.63 -0.61 -12.63
C THR A 167 -24.25 -0.08 -14.01
N ASP A 168 -23.10 0.59 -14.13
CA ASP A 168 -22.52 0.99 -15.41
C ASP A 168 -21.00 1.01 -15.36
N TYR A 169 -20.36 0.61 -16.45
CA TYR A 169 -18.92 0.64 -16.66
C TYR A 169 -18.59 0.85 -18.13
N ASP A 170 -17.81 1.89 -18.41
CA ASP A 170 -17.27 2.14 -19.74
C ASP A 170 -15.75 2.31 -19.68
N GLY A 171 -15.01 1.28 -20.07
CA GLY A 171 -13.55 1.30 -20.12
C GLY A 171 -12.97 2.29 -21.14
N ALA A 172 -13.74 2.69 -22.18
CA ALA A 172 -13.27 3.66 -23.18
C ALA A 172 -13.20 5.08 -22.61
N THR A 173 -14.09 5.42 -21.69
CA THR A 173 -14.12 6.72 -20.99
C THR A 173 -13.54 6.66 -19.59
N GLY A 174 -13.35 5.48 -19.00
CA GLY A 174 -12.95 5.30 -17.62
C GLY A 174 -14.03 5.75 -16.63
N SER A 175 -15.31 5.63 -17.01
CA SER A 175 -16.45 5.94 -16.15
C SER A 175 -16.98 4.69 -15.45
N TYR A 176 -17.48 4.88 -14.22
CA TYR A 176 -18.11 3.83 -13.42
C TYR A 176 -19.31 4.40 -12.68
N GLU A 177 -20.39 3.63 -12.58
CA GLU A 177 -21.52 3.91 -11.70
C GLU A 177 -21.77 2.70 -10.80
N PHE A 178 -21.92 2.98 -9.50
CA PHE A 178 -22.26 2.00 -8.49
C PHE A 178 -23.54 2.47 -7.79
N THR A 179 -24.48 1.55 -7.59
CA THR A 179 -25.73 1.82 -6.87
C THR A 179 -25.74 1.05 -5.56
N ALA A 180 -26.20 1.68 -4.49
CA ALA A 180 -26.34 1.05 -3.17
C ALA A 180 -27.16 -0.23 -3.29
N PHE A 181 -26.70 -1.27 -2.63
CA PHE A 181 -27.38 -2.56 -2.62
C PHE A 181 -28.33 -2.64 -1.43
N ASP A 182 -29.66 -2.67 -1.70
CA ASP A 182 -30.71 -2.71 -0.67
C ASP A 182 -30.60 -3.95 0.26
N GLY A 183 -30.01 -5.03 -0.22
CA GLY A 183 -29.77 -6.26 0.55
C GLY A 183 -28.49 -6.27 1.36
N TRP A 184 -27.78 -5.15 1.51
CA TRP A 184 -26.57 -5.08 2.31
C TRP A 184 -26.86 -5.29 3.80
N CYS A 185 -26.11 -6.19 4.45
CA CYS A 185 -26.38 -6.66 5.81
C CYS A 185 -25.68 -5.90 6.93
N ASN A 186 -24.72 -5.00 6.61
CA ASN A 186 -23.88 -4.38 7.65
C ASN A 186 -23.89 -2.84 7.57
N GLY A 187 -24.93 -2.26 8.15
CA GLY A 187 -25.09 -0.81 8.25
C GLY A 187 -25.72 -0.17 7.01
N GLU A 188 -25.67 1.16 6.93
CA GLU A 188 -26.26 1.95 5.86
C GLU A 188 -25.18 2.49 4.93
N GLN A 189 -25.48 2.59 3.64
CA GLN A 189 -24.62 3.24 2.66
C GLN A 189 -24.75 4.76 2.74
N ALA A 190 -23.65 5.48 2.51
CA ALA A 190 -23.59 6.94 2.59
C ALA A 190 -24.34 7.62 1.42
N ALA A 191 -24.38 7.01 0.25
CA ALA A 191 -25.01 7.52 -0.94
C ALA A 191 -25.83 6.42 -1.67
N GLU A 192 -26.90 6.82 -2.35
CA GLU A 192 -27.66 5.92 -3.22
C GLU A 192 -26.83 5.54 -4.46
N LYS A 193 -25.96 6.46 -4.94
CA LYS A 193 -25.08 6.26 -6.07
C LYS A 193 -23.67 6.80 -5.82
N ILE A 194 -22.68 6.10 -6.37
CA ILE A 194 -21.30 6.57 -6.50
C ILE A 194 -20.98 6.62 -8.00
N GLN A 195 -20.54 7.78 -8.48
CA GLN A 195 -20.16 7.96 -9.88
C GLN A 195 -18.69 8.39 -9.98
N PHE A 196 -17.92 7.68 -10.81
CA PHE A 196 -16.60 8.11 -11.24
C PHE A 196 -16.75 8.78 -12.61
N VAL A 197 -16.65 10.11 -12.60
CA VAL A 197 -16.94 10.97 -13.76
C VAL A 197 -15.65 11.28 -14.51
N PRO A 198 -15.55 10.99 -15.82
CA PRO A 198 -14.39 11.40 -16.61
C PRO A 198 -14.28 12.93 -16.66
N VAL A 199 -13.19 13.46 -16.15
CA VAL A 199 -12.89 14.90 -16.14
C VAL A 199 -11.52 15.18 -16.75
N SER A 200 -11.39 16.26 -17.50
CA SER A 200 -10.11 16.66 -18.11
C SER A 200 -9.27 17.56 -17.21
N ASP A 201 -9.93 18.27 -16.30
CA ASP A 201 -9.31 19.14 -15.30
C ASP A 201 -10.02 18.90 -13.95
N PRO A 202 -9.46 18.06 -13.08
CA PRO A 202 -10.09 17.70 -11.81
C PRO A 202 -10.29 18.89 -10.88
N LEU A 203 -9.37 19.86 -10.87
CA LEU A 203 -9.50 21.05 -10.04
C LEU A 203 -10.69 21.92 -10.47
N LEU A 204 -10.81 22.18 -11.77
CA LEU A 204 -11.93 22.93 -12.32
C LEU A 204 -13.27 22.19 -12.15
N ALA A 205 -13.27 20.88 -12.32
CA ALA A 205 -14.44 20.03 -12.09
C ALA A 205 -14.90 20.08 -10.61
N PHE A 206 -13.97 20.08 -9.69
CA PHE A 206 -14.26 20.26 -8.27
C PHE A 206 -14.80 21.67 -7.96
N GLU A 207 -14.19 22.72 -8.48
CA GLU A 207 -14.64 24.11 -8.28
C GLU A 207 -16.05 24.34 -8.86
N SER A 208 -16.35 23.72 -10.02
CA SER A 208 -17.68 23.81 -10.63
C SER A 208 -18.74 22.90 -10.00
N GLY A 209 -18.34 21.98 -9.11
CA GLY A 209 -19.22 21.00 -8.47
C GLY A 209 -19.61 19.81 -9.37
N GLU A 210 -18.79 19.52 -10.37
CA GLU A 210 -18.93 18.33 -11.21
C GLU A 210 -18.46 17.07 -10.47
N ILE A 211 -17.43 17.22 -9.61
CA ILE A 211 -16.96 16.20 -8.68
C ILE A 211 -16.91 16.74 -7.25
N ASP A 212 -16.98 15.85 -6.25
CA ASP A 212 -17.14 16.20 -4.84
C ASP A 212 -15.85 16.01 -4.02
N ILE A 213 -14.86 15.31 -4.57
CA ILE A 213 -13.51 15.11 -4.02
C ILE A 213 -12.48 15.08 -5.14
N THR A 214 -11.29 15.64 -4.88
CA THR A 214 -10.15 15.60 -5.80
C THR A 214 -8.82 15.70 -5.04
N SER A 215 -7.72 15.41 -5.71
CA SER A 215 -6.38 15.66 -5.17
C SER A 215 -6.14 17.15 -4.98
N LEU A 216 -5.50 17.53 -3.87
CA LEU A 216 -5.10 18.90 -3.57
C LEU A 216 -3.58 19.04 -3.73
N PRO A 217 -3.09 19.73 -4.77
CA PRO A 217 -1.67 20.03 -4.91
C PRO A 217 -1.14 20.86 -3.73
N ALA A 218 0.04 20.54 -3.24
CA ALA A 218 0.63 21.17 -2.06
C ALA A 218 0.79 22.70 -2.20
N ASP A 219 1.06 23.20 -3.41
CA ASP A 219 1.17 24.62 -3.71
C ASP A 219 -0.18 25.38 -3.72
N LEU A 220 -1.29 24.68 -3.67
CA LEU A 220 -2.63 25.26 -3.59
C LEU A 220 -3.27 25.13 -2.21
N MET A 221 -2.61 24.48 -1.24
CA MET A 221 -3.17 24.24 0.09
C MET A 221 -3.66 25.51 0.77
N ASP A 222 -2.90 26.59 0.75
CA ASP A 222 -3.24 27.86 1.40
C ASP A 222 -4.55 28.48 0.87
N ALA A 223 -4.91 28.18 -0.38
CA ALA A 223 -6.13 28.70 -0.99
C ALA A 223 -7.39 28.02 -0.46
N TYR A 224 -7.29 26.73 -0.08
CA TYR A 224 -8.45 25.92 0.30
C TYR A 224 -8.57 25.62 1.79
N LEU A 225 -7.45 25.59 2.55
CA LEU A 225 -7.45 25.28 3.98
C LEU A 225 -8.30 26.24 4.83
N ASN A 226 -8.48 27.48 4.38
CA ASN A 226 -9.25 28.50 5.08
C ASN A 226 -10.73 28.54 4.65
N ASP A 227 -11.16 27.75 3.68
CA ASP A 227 -12.56 27.66 3.27
C ASP A 227 -13.32 26.68 4.18
N PRO A 228 -14.30 27.12 4.97
CA PRO A 228 -15.02 26.26 5.89
C PRO A 228 -15.89 25.19 5.20
N SER A 229 -16.19 25.36 3.90
CA SER A 229 -16.96 24.40 3.10
C SER A 229 -16.09 23.27 2.57
N ILE A 230 -14.76 23.42 2.61
CA ILE A 230 -13.79 22.44 2.12
C ILE A 230 -13.21 21.63 3.28
N GLY A 231 -13.17 20.32 3.13
CA GLY A 231 -12.42 19.41 3.97
C GLY A 231 -11.13 19.00 3.27
N VAL A 232 -10.09 18.77 4.06
CA VAL A 232 -8.81 18.24 3.55
C VAL A 232 -8.49 16.97 4.32
N VAL A 233 -8.13 15.92 3.59
CA VAL A 233 -7.58 14.67 4.12
C VAL A 233 -6.12 14.59 3.71
N GLU A 234 -5.25 14.46 4.69
CA GLU A 234 -3.85 14.16 4.47
C GLU A 234 -3.65 12.64 4.43
N LYS A 235 -2.95 12.16 3.41
CA LYS A 235 -2.33 10.86 3.39
C LYS A 235 -0.85 11.06 3.70
N ALA A 236 -0.53 11.01 4.98
CA ALA A 236 0.81 11.22 5.47
C ALA A 236 1.75 10.12 4.96
N ASN A 237 2.96 10.51 4.55
CA ASN A 237 4.00 9.58 4.08
C ASN A 237 3.52 8.65 2.94
N ASP A 238 2.75 9.18 2.00
CA ASP A 238 2.19 8.44 0.86
C ASP A 238 3.28 7.80 0.00
N MET A 239 4.36 8.54 -0.25
CA MET A 239 5.51 8.09 -1.04
C MET A 239 6.80 8.22 -0.22
N GLY A 240 7.55 7.13 -0.07
CA GLY A 240 8.88 7.14 0.53
C GLY A 240 9.98 7.07 -0.51
N TYR A 241 10.93 8.00 -0.48
CA TYR A 241 12.10 8.01 -1.37
C TYR A 241 13.33 7.50 -0.63
N LYS A 242 14.01 6.55 -1.24
CA LYS A 242 15.22 5.93 -0.70
C LYS A 242 16.32 5.82 -1.75
N LEU A 243 17.56 5.89 -1.29
CA LEU A 243 18.75 5.59 -2.08
C LEU A 243 19.22 4.18 -1.72
N LEU A 244 19.20 3.30 -2.69
CA LEU A 244 19.75 1.94 -2.61
C LEU A 244 21.22 1.96 -3.00
N ILE A 245 22.03 1.19 -2.29
CA ILE A 245 23.43 0.92 -2.62
C ILE A 245 23.53 -0.57 -2.95
N ASN A 246 24.05 -0.89 -4.12
CA ASN A 246 24.35 -2.27 -4.49
C ASN A 246 25.72 -2.64 -3.91
N TYR A 247 25.75 -3.36 -2.81
CA TYR A 247 26.99 -3.73 -2.13
C TYR A 247 27.81 -4.80 -2.86
N GLU A 248 27.23 -5.52 -3.81
CA GLU A 248 28.02 -6.42 -4.69
C GLU A 248 28.86 -5.63 -5.68
N ARG A 249 28.37 -4.50 -6.18
CA ARG A 249 29.07 -3.61 -7.10
C ARG A 249 29.92 -2.56 -6.39
N CYS A 250 29.49 -2.15 -5.19
CA CYS A 250 30.11 -1.12 -4.38
C CYS A 250 30.50 -1.68 -2.99
N PRO A 251 31.36 -2.74 -2.89
CA PRO A 251 31.62 -3.45 -1.63
C PRO A 251 32.28 -2.59 -0.57
N ASP A 252 32.99 -1.54 -0.92
CA ASP A 252 33.58 -0.60 0.03
C ASP A 252 32.52 0.04 0.94
N PHE A 253 31.30 0.25 0.42
CA PHE A 253 30.20 0.83 1.20
C PHE A 253 29.60 -0.13 2.24
N LEU A 254 30.09 -1.38 2.34
CA LEU A 254 29.87 -2.21 3.53
C LEU A 254 30.53 -1.60 4.79
N GLU A 255 31.49 -0.70 4.62
CA GLU A 255 32.04 0.11 5.71
C GLU A 255 31.00 1.14 6.17
N LEU A 256 30.56 1.05 7.45
CA LEU A 256 29.53 1.93 8.02
C LEU A 256 29.86 3.41 7.88
N ALA A 257 31.15 3.79 8.07
CA ALA A 257 31.60 5.17 7.95
C ALA A 257 31.32 5.78 6.57
N LEU A 258 31.40 4.97 5.47
CA LEU A 258 31.08 5.44 4.14
C LEU A 258 29.56 5.67 3.96
N ARG A 259 28.72 4.80 4.51
CA ARG A 259 27.26 5.01 4.51
C ARG A 259 26.86 6.25 5.32
N GLN A 260 27.49 6.45 6.48
CA GLN A 260 27.31 7.67 7.28
C GLN A 260 27.76 8.93 6.50
N GLY A 261 28.85 8.82 5.73
CA GLY A 261 29.31 9.88 4.84
C GLY A 261 28.31 10.21 3.75
N VAL A 262 27.65 9.19 3.15
CA VAL A 262 26.56 9.38 2.18
C VAL A 262 25.38 10.11 2.82
N TYR A 263 24.94 9.70 4.02
CA TYR A 263 23.88 10.40 4.75
C TYR A 263 24.22 11.87 5.02
N ALA A 264 25.44 12.13 5.49
CA ALA A 264 25.89 13.48 5.81
C ALA A 264 26.04 14.39 4.57
N ALA A 265 26.28 13.78 3.38
CA ALA A 265 26.44 14.51 2.13
C ALA A 265 25.12 15.02 1.54
N ILE A 266 23.99 14.39 1.84
CA ILE A 266 22.72 14.67 1.18
C ILE A 266 21.86 15.62 2.02
N ASP A 267 21.54 16.80 1.44
CA ASP A 267 20.61 17.74 2.06
C ASP A 267 19.17 17.29 1.86
N ARG A 268 18.73 16.38 2.73
CA ARG A 268 17.40 15.78 2.68
C ARG A 268 16.28 16.77 3.02
N GLN A 269 16.58 17.83 3.79
CA GLN A 269 15.62 18.88 4.06
C GLN A 269 15.30 19.68 2.79
N SER A 270 16.31 19.92 1.94
CA SER A 270 16.07 20.55 0.63
C SER A 270 15.14 19.74 -0.28
N VAL A 271 15.07 18.41 -0.13
CA VAL A 271 14.08 17.61 -0.86
C VAL A 271 12.66 17.95 -0.38
N VAL A 272 12.43 17.98 0.94
CA VAL A 272 11.14 18.35 1.52
C VAL A 272 10.73 19.78 1.11
N ASP A 273 11.65 20.73 1.24
CA ASP A 273 11.33 22.15 1.04
C ASP A 273 11.12 22.50 -0.43
N SER A 274 11.97 21.98 -1.33
CA SER A 274 11.98 22.43 -2.74
C SER A 274 11.29 21.46 -3.70
N VAL A 275 11.35 20.14 -3.48
CA VAL A 275 10.67 19.15 -4.33
C VAL A 275 9.24 18.94 -3.85
N PHE A 276 9.05 18.63 -2.56
CA PHE A 276 7.72 18.40 -2.00
C PHE A 276 6.99 19.68 -1.54
N ARG A 277 7.65 20.87 -1.66
CA ARG A 277 7.06 22.16 -1.28
C ARG A 277 6.54 22.21 0.15
N GLY A 278 7.21 21.51 1.06
CA GLY A 278 6.83 21.38 2.47
C GLY A 278 5.84 20.24 2.77
N ALA A 279 5.31 19.55 1.74
CA ALA A 279 4.37 18.46 1.92
C ALA A 279 5.12 17.12 2.14
N GLY A 280 5.77 16.99 3.29
CA GLY A 280 6.50 15.78 3.62
C GLY A 280 7.42 15.91 4.82
N THR A 281 8.18 14.86 5.08
CA THR A 281 9.13 14.77 6.19
C THR A 281 10.47 14.21 5.72
N VAL A 282 11.55 14.60 6.40
CA VAL A 282 12.86 13.98 6.19
C VAL A 282 12.80 12.53 6.60
N GLY A 283 13.38 11.63 5.79
CA GLY A 283 13.37 10.21 6.04
C GLY A 283 14.11 9.80 7.33
N SER A 284 13.52 8.87 8.07
CA SER A 284 14.11 8.28 9.27
C SER A 284 15.20 7.27 8.91
N ALA A 285 16.32 7.28 9.63
CA ALA A 285 17.38 6.27 9.46
C ALA A 285 16.93 4.86 9.87
N GLY A 286 15.91 4.74 10.72
CA GLY A 286 15.26 3.47 11.07
C GLY A 286 14.28 2.98 10.00
N TYR A 287 14.11 3.73 8.93
CA TYR A 287 13.22 3.50 7.82
C TYR A 287 11.76 3.90 8.09
N VAL A 288 11.26 3.76 9.31
CA VAL A 288 9.87 4.04 9.68
C VAL A 288 9.60 5.55 9.69
N PRO A 289 8.56 6.05 9.03
CA PRO A 289 8.22 7.47 9.06
C PRO A 289 7.79 7.91 10.46
N GLN A 290 8.17 9.12 10.83
CA GLN A 290 7.67 9.77 12.06
C GLN A 290 6.14 9.87 12.02
N GLY A 291 5.50 9.58 13.14
CA GLY A 291 4.03 9.55 13.26
C GLY A 291 3.40 8.18 12.98
N SER A 292 4.19 7.19 12.53
CA SER A 292 3.73 5.81 12.48
C SER A 292 3.61 5.21 13.89
N LEU A 293 2.65 4.29 14.07
CA LEU A 293 2.44 3.54 15.31
C LEU A 293 3.71 2.78 15.78
N TYR A 294 4.53 2.36 14.85
CA TYR A 294 5.74 1.58 15.11
C TYR A 294 7.00 2.45 15.26
N TYR A 295 6.93 3.76 15.01
CA TYR A 295 8.09 4.64 15.02
C TYR A 295 8.80 4.67 16.38
N ASN A 296 10.12 4.52 16.37
CA ASN A 296 10.95 4.61 17.54
C ASN A 296 11.71 5.94 17.59
N GLU A 297 11.41 6.78 18.59
CA GLU A 297 12.06 8.09 18.77
C GLU A 297 13.58 8.01 19.07
N ASN A 298 14.08 6.83 19.47
CA ASN A 298 15.48 6.60 19.83
C ASN A 298 16.38 6.20 18.66
N VAL A 299 15.87 6.19 17.41
CA VAL A 299 16.68 5.87 16.23
C VAL A 299 17.83 6.85 16.04
N ALA A 300 18.95 6.35 15.53
CA ALA A 300 20.12 7.16 15.24
C ALA A 300 19.77 8.30 14.26
N GLN A 301 20.33 9.47 14.53
CA GLN A 301 20.11 10.65 13.69
C GLN A 301 21.37 10.97 12.89
N TYR A 302 21.19 11.24 11.60
CA TYR A 302 22.28 11.62 10.69
C TYR A 302 21.94 12.97 10.05
N PRO A 303 22.35 14.08 10.65
CA PRO A 303 22.13 15.41 10.08
C PRO A 303 22.94 15.62 8.80
N TYR A 304 22.48 16.53 7.96
CA TYR A 304 23.28 17.05 6.85
C TYR A 304 24.53 17.74 7.39
N ASP A 305 25.70 17.23 7.03
CA ASP A 305 27.01 17.76 7.41
C ASP A 305 28.01 17.58 6.27
N PRO A 306 28.06 18.52 5.33
CA PRO A 306 28.92 18.40 4.15
C PRO A 306 30.43 18.46 4.49
N GLU A 307 30.84 18.97 5.67
CA GLU A 307 32.24 18.97 6.08
C GLU A 307 32.65 17.57 6.58
N ALA A 308 31.81 16.94 7.41
CA ALA A 308 32.03 15.57 7.84
C ALA A 308 32.02 14.61 6.63
N ALA A 309 31.09 14.77 5.69
CA ALA A 309 31.04 13.99 4.45
C ALA A 309 32.36 14.12 3.65
N ARG A 310 32.84 15.36 3.45
CA ARG A 310 34.12 15.62 2.76
C ARG A 310 35.30 14.93 3.48
N ALA A 311 35.33 14.94 4.79
CA ALA A 311 36.40 14.29 5.54
C ALA A 311 36.40 12.76 5.34
N VAL A 312 35.22 12.13 5.25
CA VAL A 312 35.06 10.69 4.98
C VAL A 312 35.60 10.30 3.60
N PHE A 313 35.31 11.10 2.56
CA PHE A 313 35.65 10.77 1.18
C PHE A 313 36.96 11.39 0.67
N ALA A 314 37.64 12.19 1.49
CA ALA A 314 38.89 12.86 1.10
C ALA A 314 39.93 11.90 0.53
N GLY A 315 40.34 12.13 -0.73
CA GLY A 315 41.40 11.37 -1.41
C GLY A 315 41.03 9.93 -1.80
N LYS A 316 39.79 9.51 -1.63
CA LYS A 316 39.35 8.15 -1.97
C LYS A 316 39.02 7.98 -3.46
N GLY A 317 38.61 9.04 -4.19
CA GLY A 317 38.40 9.03 -5.63
C GLY A 317 37.26 8.12 -6.12
N TYR A 318 36.18 8.03 -5.34
CA TYR A 318 35.00 7.27 -5.74
C TYR A 318 34.28 7.88 -6.93
N SER A 319 33.81 7.02 -7.83
CA SER A 319 32.90 7.38 -8.90
C SER A 319 31.76 6.37 -8.92
N VAL A 320 30.52 6.83 -9.02
CA VAL A 320 29.31 5.99 -9.01
C VAL A 320 28.28 6.48 -10.02
N THR A 321 27.50 5.55 -10.54
CA THR A 321 26.32 5.81 -11.34
C THR A 321 25.08 5.83 -10.41
N LEU A 322 24.26 6.88 -10.51
CA LEU A 322 22.98 7.01 -9.82
C LEU A 322 21.85 6.78 -10.83
N LEU A 323 21.23 5.60 -10.74
CA LEU A 323 20.04 5.25 -11.51
C LEU A 323 18.80 5.89 -10.86
N CYS A 324 17.92 6.53 -11.66
CA CYS A 324 16.66 7.12 -11.17
C CYS A 324 15.55 7.03 -12.22
N GLY A 325 14.32 7.42 -11.85
CA GLY A 325 13.22 7.65 -12.77
C GLY A 325 13.43 8.92 -13.61
N ASP A 326 12.68 9.05 -14.70
CA ASP A 326 12.70 10.21 -15.59
C ASP A 326 11.59 11.22 -15.31
N ASP A 327 10.78 11.00 -14.27
CA ASP A 327 9.80 11.97 -13.80
C ASP A 327 10.44 13.15 -13.05
N GLY A 328 9.64 14.23 -12.88
CA GLY A 328 10.17 15.49 -12.37
C GLY A 328 10.70 15.42 -10.93
N ASP A 329 10.04 14.67 -10.06
CA ASP A 329 10.44 14.54 -8.66
C ASP A 329 11.69 13.67 -8.54
N ASP A 330 11.75 12.53 -9.23
CA ASP A 330 12.92 11.65 -9.25
C ASP A 330 14.16 12.39 -9.75
N LEU A 331 14.03 13.15 -10.84
CA LEU A 331 15.12 13.96 -11.38
C LEU A 331 15.59 15.06 -10.41
N ALA A 332 14.66 15.76 -9.78
CA ALA A 332 14.99 16.82 -8.82
C ALA A 332 15.70 16.27 -7.58
N ILE A 333 15.23 15.14 -7.04
CA ILE A 333 15.87 14.46 -5.91
C ILE A 333 17.25 13.93 -6.31
N ALA A 334 17.39 13.29 -7.48
CA ALA A 334 18.66 12.77 -7.98
C ALA A 334 19.71 13.89 -8.13
N GLU A 335 19.31 15.09 -8.56
CA GLU A 335 20.21 16.25 -8.66
C GLU A 335 20.66 16.75 -7.27
N ILE A 336 19.79 16.75 -6.25
CA ILE A 336 20.19 17.08 -4.87
C ILE A 336 21.20 16.05 -4.35
N ILE A 337 20.95 14.75 -4.56
CA ILE A 337 21.86 13.66 -4.19
C ILE A 337 23.21 13.82 -4.91
N ARG A 338 23.20 14.01 -6.22
CA ARG A 338 24.41 14.19 -7.04
C ARG A 338 25.25 15.37 -6.54
N ASN A 339 24.59 16.50 -6.31
CA ASN A 339 25.29 17.71 -5.86
C ASN A 339 25.95 17.53 -4.48
N GLY A 340 25.24 16.90 -3.53
CA GLY A 340 25.76 16.61 -2.21
C GLY A 340 26.96 15.65 -2.24
N LEU A 341 26.82 14.53 -2.94
CA LEU A 341 27.89 13.53 -3.08
C LEU A 341 29.10 14.07 -3.83
N THR A 342 28.90 14.88 -4.90
CA THR A 342 29.98 15.52 -5.64
C THR A 342 30.71 16.53 -4.76
N ALA A 343 30.00 17.33 -3.96
CA ALA A 343 30.62 18.24 -2.99
C ALA A 343 31.41 17.52 -1.90
N ALA A 344 31.05 16.27 -1.58
CA ALA A 344 31.78 15.41 -0.66
C ALA A 344 33.00 14.73 -1.27
N GLY A 345 33.14 14.71 -2.62
CA GLY A 345 34.30 14.15 -3.31
C GLY A 345 34.02 12.81 -4.00
N ILE A 346 32.76 12.48 -4.26
CA ILE A 346 32.33 11.32 -5.07
C ILE A 346 31.89 11.86 -6.45
N GLU A 347 32.46 11.34 -7.53
CA GLU A 347 31.97 11.62 -8.88
C GLU A 347 30.65 10.87 -9.11
N VAL A 348 29.59 11.56 -9.53
CA VAL A 348 28.26 10.94 -9.73
C VAL A 348 27.75 11.20 -11.14
N ALA A 349 27.50 10.11 -11.89
CA ALA A 349 26.81 10.15 -13.16
C ALA A 349 25.33 9.75 -12.95
N VAL A 350 24.39 10.63 -13.32
CA VAL A 350 22.94 10.33 -13.22
C VAL A 350 22.49 9.64 -14.52
N GLU A 351 21.81 8.50 -14.36
CA GLU A 351 21.15 7.77 -15.44
C GLU A 351 19.64 7.71 -15.17
N ALA A 352 18.86 8.47 -15.94
CA ALA A 352 17.41 8.53 -15.82
C ALA A 352 16.73 7.65 -16.87
N HIS A 353 15.74 6.87 -16.42
CA HIS A 353 14.97 5.98 -17.27
C HIS A 353 13.48 5.98 -16.86
N ASP A 354 12.60 5.57 -17.78
CA ASP A 354 11.22 5.28 -17.42
C ASP A 354 11.14 4.24 -16.28
N SER A 355 10.03 4.26 -15.54
CA SER A 355 9.86 3.42 -14.34
C SER A 355 10.05 1.92 -14.63
N ALA A 356 9.60 1.41 -15.78
CA ALA A 356 9.72 -0.02 -16.10
C ALA A 356 11.18 -0.42 -16.36
N THR A 357 11.93 0.41 -17.07
CA THR A 357 13.37 0.22 -17.34
C THR A 357 14.17 0.34 -16.05
N ARG A 358 13.93 1.38 -15.24
CA ARG A 358 14.57 1.56 -13.93
C ARG A 358 14.35 0.33 -13.04
N ASP A 359 13.10 -0.08 -12.84
CA ASP A 359 12.75 -1.21 -11.96
C ASP A 359 13.32 -2.53 -12.49
N GLY A 360 13.32 -2.74 -13.81
CA GLY A 360 13.95 -3.89 -14.44
C GLY A 360 15.46 -3.98 -14.16
N ARG A 361 16.18 -2.85 -14.22
CA ARG A 361 17.60 -2.78 -13.88
C ARG A 361 17.84 -3.02 -12.39
N ILE A 362 17.02 -2.43 -11.53
CA ILE A 362 17.12 -2.66 -10.07
C ILE A 362 16.89 -4.14 -9.76
N ASN A 363 15.85 -4.76 -10.33
CA ASN A 363 15.53 -6.17 -10.11
C ASN A 363 16.61 -7.14 -10.62
N SER A 364 17.32 -6.75 -11.65
CA SER A 364 18.48 -7.54 -12.17
C SER A 364 19.80 -7.25 -11.46
N GLY A 365 19.84 -6.31 -10.49
CA GLY A 365 21.06 -5.85 -9.84
C GLY A 365 21.97 -5.02 -10.75
N ASP A 366 21.44 -4.45 -11.85
CA ASP A 366 22.19 -3.63 -12.79
C ASP A 366 22.21 -2.15 -12.41
N TYR A 367 22.75 -1.85 -11.23
CA TYR A 367 22.95 -0.47 -10.73
C TYR A 367 24.08 -0.46 -9.69
N GLU A 368 24.69 0.68 -9.46
CA GLU A 368 25.59 0.97 -8.35
C GLU A 368 24.83 1.65 -7.21
N PHE A 369 24.28 2.84 -7.47
CA PHE A 369 23.32 3.53 -6.61
C PHE A 369 22.00 3.66 -7.37
N ALA A 370 20.87 3.57 -6.67
CA ALA A 370 19.56 3.77 -7.29
C ALA A 370 18.62 4.56 -6.37
N LEU A 371 17.99 5.60 -6.93
CA LEU A 371 16.89 6.31 -6.30
C LEU A 371 15.57 5.62 -6.64
N VAL A 372 14.80 5.27 -5.61
CA VAL A 372 13.50 4.62 -5.76
C VAL A 372 12.48 5.29 -4.87
N GLY A 373 11.36 5.71 -5.46
CA GLY A 373 10.13 6.06 -4.75
C GLY A 373 9.25 4.83 -4.59
N ASN A 374 8.77 4.56 -3.39
CA ASN A 374 7.81 3.50 -3.12
C ASN A 374 6.56 4.11 -2.49
N GLY A 375 5.39 3.85 -3.07
CA GLY A 375 4.11 4.17 -2.44
C GLY A 375 3.92 3.40 -1.16
N GLY A 376 3.39 4.10 -0.18
CA GLY A 376 2.88 3.64 1.11
C GLY A 376 3.71 2.59 1.85
N TRP A 377 3.86 2.79 3.12
CA TRP A 377 4.30 1.76 4.08
C TRP A 377 3.45 0.49 4.01
N GLY A 378 2.43 0.53 3.14
CA GLY A 378 1.42 -0.48 3.02
C GLY A 378 0.56 -0.58 4.28
N ASN A 379 -0.44 -1.41 4.19
CA ASN A 379 -1.31 -1.72 5.32
C ASN A 379 -0.62 -2.63 6.35
N ASN A 380 0.68 -2.91 6.16
CA ASN A 380 1.40 -3.93 6.91
C ASN A 380 2.89 -3.60 7.07
N PRO A 381 3.25 -2.64 7.94
CA PRO A 381 4.64 -2.32 8.25
C PRO A 381 5.51 -3.52 8.65
N PRO A 382 5.03 -4.48 9.46
CA PRO A 382 5.76 -5.68 9.79
C PRO A 382 6.28 -6.48 8.59
N THR A 383 5.39 -6.83 7.66
CA THR A 383 5.78 -7.56 6.44
C THR A 383 6.67 -6.72 5.52
N TYR A 384 6.44 -5.41 5.46
CA TYR A 384 7.28 -4.51 4.69
C TYR A 384 8.73 -4.50 5.18
N MET A 385 8.93 -4.36 6.50
CA MET A 385 10.26 -4.42 7.13
C MET A 385 10.91 -5.79 6.97
N ARG A 386 10.14 -6.88 7.03
CA ARG A 386 10.62 -8.22 6.72
C ARG A 386 11.17 -8.30 5.29
N THR A 387 10.41 -7.81 4.32
CA THR A 387 10.82 -7.82 2.91
C THR A 387 12.11 -7.05 2.67
N LEU A 388 12.32 -5.94 3.39
CA LEU A 388 13.52 -5.11 3.25
C LEU A 388 14.75 -5.69 3.94
N PHE A 389 14.59 -6.25 5.14
CA PHE A 389 15.69 -6.47 6.06
C PHE A 389 15.94 -7.93 6.46
N SER A 390 15.05 -8.86 6.08
CA SER A 390 15.30 -10.29 6.26
C SER A 390 16.02 -10.88 5.05
N ASP A 391 17.12 -11.59 5.30
CA ASP A 391 17.80 -12.33 4.23
C ASP A 391 16.94 -13.48 3.69
N GLU A 392 16.03 -14.02 4.50
CA GLU A 392 15.10 -15.09 4.10
C GLU A 392 14.02 -14.60 3.14
N SER A 393 13.64 -13.31 3.21
CA SER A 393 12.58 -12.73 2.39
C SER A 393 13.07 -11.90 1.20
N LYS A 394 14.29 -11.38 1.24
CA LYS A 394 14.86 -10.53 0.17
C LYS A 394 14.84 -11.15 -1.22
N PHE A 395 14.82 -12.46 -1.29
CA PHE A 395 14.86 -13.23 -2.53
C PHE A 395 13.56 -13.97 -2.84
N SER A 396 12.52 -13.78 -2.00
CA SER A 396 11.20 -14.35 -2.22
C SER A 396 10.27 -13.31 -2.83
N GLY A 397 9.66 -13.61 -3.96
CA GLY A 397 8.65 -12.77 -4.61
C GLY A 397 9.07 -12.14 -5.94
N THR A 398 8.17 -11.38 -6.53
CA THR A 398 8.29 -10.84 -7.90
C THR A 398 9.28 -9.68 -8.06
N ASN A 399 9.69 -9.01 -6.96
CA ASN A 399 10.61 -7.87 -6.99
C ASN A 399 11.61 -7.90 -5.83
N PRO A 400 12.45 -8.94 -5.70
CA PRO A 400 13.31 -9.12 -4.53
C PRO A 400 14.36 -8.02 -4.36
N HIS A 401 14.78 -7.35 -5.44
CA HIS A 401 15.86 -6.38 -5.43
C HIS A 401 15.41 -4.92 -5.41
N SER A 402 14.17 -4.62 -5.76
CA SER A 402 13.65 -3.24 -5.75
C SER A 402 13.39 -2.71 -4.35
N MET A 403 13.33 -3.58 -3.36
CA MET A 403 12.98 -3.22 -1.99
C MET A 403 14.19 -3.18 -1.07
N GLY A 404 15.14 -4.10 -1.18
CA GLY A 404 16.23 -4.29 -0.24
C GLY A 404 17.63 -3.91 -0.75
N ALA A 405 18.62 -3.97 0.13
CA ALA A 405 20.03 -3.70 -0.15
C ALA A 405 20.74 -4.96 -0.66
N ILE A 406 21.02 -5.04 -1.97
CA ILE A 406 21.73 -6.18 -2.58
C ILE A 406 23.14 -6.30 -2.00
N GLY A 407 23.53 -7.53 -1.61
CA GLY A 407 24.85 -7.81 -1.07
C GLY A 407 25.07 -7.40 0.38
N TYR A 408 24.04 -6.85 1.07
CA TYR A 408 24.08 -6.58 2.49
C TYR A 408 23.35 -7.69 3.27
N SER A 409 23.97 -8.21 4.32
CA SER A 409 23.39 -9.22 5.20
C SER A 409 23.72 -8.90 6.66
N ASN A 410 22.75 -9.13 7.56
CA ASN A 410 22.91 -9.00 9.00
C ASN A 410 21.96 -10.01 9.70
N ALA A 411 22.56 -11.01 10.37
CA ALA A 411 21.80 -12.09 10.97
C ALA A 411 20.89 -11.65 12.12
N GLU A 412 21.28 -10.62 12.90
CA GLU A 412 20.44 -10.06 13.97
C GLU A 412 19.24 -9.31 13.37
N MET A 413 19.47 -8.55 12.32
CA MET A 413 18.41 -7.85 11.56
C MET A 413 17.41 -8.85 10.97
N THR A 414 17.90 -9.94 10.36
CA THR A 414 17.06 -11.03 9.84
C THR A 414 16.23 -11.66 10.98
N ALA A 415 16.85 -11.98 12.11
CA ALA A 415 16.14 -12.60 13.24
C ALA A 415 15.02 -11.70 13.79
N LEU A 416 15.27 -10.39 13.92
CA LEU A 416 14.26 -9.42 14.36
C LEU A 416 13.15 -9.24 13.32
N ALA A 417 13.52 -9.15 12.04
CA ALA A 417 12.57 -8.98 10.94
C ALA A 417 11.63 -10.19 10.77
N GLU A 418 12.13 -11.40 10.94
CA GLU A 418 11.31 -12.61 10.98
C GLU A 418 10.51 -12.70 12.29
N GLY A 419 11.16 -12.52 13.45
CA GLY A 419 10.52 -12.67 14.76
C GLY A 419 9.30 -11.77 14.93
N GLN A 420 9.35 -10.51 14.50
CA GLN A 420 8.24 -9.57 14.65
C GLN A 420 7.01 -9.93 13.76
N VAL A 421 7.20 -10.62 12.63
CA VAL A 421 6.09 -11.06 11.78
C VAL A 421 5.34 -12.24 12.40
N TYR A 422 6.06 -13.14 13.07
CA TYR A 422 5.46 -14.33 13.71
C TYR A 422 4.99 -14.08 15.15
N GLU A 423 5.28 -12.91 15.74
CA GLU A 423 4.77 -12.55 17.07
C GLU A 423 3.30 -12.13 16.99
N THR A 424 2.44 -12.86 17.65
CA THR A 424 0.99 -12.62 17.67
C THR A 424 0.54 -11.67 18.79
N ASP A 425 1.35 -11.51 19.85
CA ASP A 425 1.13 -10.51 20.89
C ASP A 425 1.53 -9.13 20.34
N PHE A 426 0.56 -8.23 20.26
CA PHE A 426 0.77 -6.91 19.63
C PHE A 426 1.86 -6.09 20.31
N ASP A 427 1.89 -6.05 21.65
CA ASP A 427 2.86 -5.23 22.38
C ASP A 427 4.29 -5.76 22.17
N LYS A 428 4.47 -7.08 22.26
CA LYS A 428 5.77 -7.71 21.97
C LYS A 428 6.20 -7.54 20.52
N ARG A 429 5.25 -7.59 19.57
CA ARG A 429 5.56 -7.32 18.18
C ARG A 429 6.06 -5.89 17.98
N VAL A 430 5.43 -4.90 18.62
CA VAL A 430 5.90 -3.52 18.62
C VAL A 430 7.31 -3.41 19.18
N GLU A 431 7.61 -4.10 20.29
CA GLU A 431 8.96 -4.13 20.89
C GLU A 431 9.99 -4.69 19.90
N LEU A 432 9.75 -5.86 19.31
CA LEU A 432 10.65 -6.47 18.31
C LEU A 432 10.82 -5.59 17.07
N PHE A 433 9.73 -4.97 16.61
CA PHE A 433 9.77 -4.05 15.50
C PHE A 433 10.64 -2.81 15.79
N GLN A 434 10.50 -2.23 16.98
CA GLN A 434 11.29 -1.09 17.42
C GLN A 434 12.78 -1.44 17.65
N GLU A 435 13.08 -2.67 18.07
CA GLU A 435 14.47 -3.17 18.14
C GLU A 435 15.07 -3.30 16.74
N LEU A 436 14.29 -3.83 15.77
CA LEU A 436 14.69 -3.87 14.37
C LEU A 436 14.98 -2.47 13.82
N GLU A 437 14.10 -1.51 14.10
CA GLU A 437 14.24 -0.12 13.65
C GLU A 437 15.52 0.53 14.21
N LEU A 438 15.81 0.31 15.49
CA LEU A 438 17.06 0.76 16.11
C LEU A 438 18.30 0.16 15.43
N LEU A 439 18.28 -1.13 15.13
CA LEU A 439 19.39 -1.79 14.45
C LEU A 439 19.55 -1.27 13.02
N VAL A 440 18.44 -1.14 12.27
CA VAL A 440 18.44 -0.55 10.93
C VAL A 440 19.03 0.85 10.95
N SER A 441 18.66 1.68 11.94
CA SER A 441 19.16 3.06 12.06
C SER A 441 20.66 3.13 12.34
N ARG A 442 21.22 2.16 13.04
CA ARG A 442 22.66 2.11 13.34
C ARG A 442 23.47 1.59 12.16
N GLU A 443 22.94 0.63 11.44
CA GLU A 443 23.60 -0.03 10.32
C GLU A 443 23.36 0.68 8.99
N ILE A 444 22.22 1.38 8.86
CA ILE A 444 21.83 2.15 7.66
C ILE A 444 22.14 1.47 6.33
N PRO A 445 21.63 0.25 6.10
CA PRO A 445 21.85 -0.46 4.81
C PRO A 445 21.14 0.21 3.62
N ILE A 446 20.13 1.01 3.90
CA ILE A 446 19.36 1.83 2.94
C ILE A 446 19.36 3.27 3.44
N ILE A 447 19.56 4.21 2.53
CA ILE A 447 19.54 5.64 2.86
C ILE A 447 18.13 6.18 2.58
N VAL A 448 17.35 6.43 3.64
CA VAL A 448 16.01 7.03 3.47
C VAL A 448 16.13 8.53 3.25
N ILE A 449 15.66 9.00 2.12
CA ILE A 449 15.79 10.40 1.70
C ILE A 449 14.70 11.25 2.35
N ALA A 450 13.45 11.00 1.97
CA ALA A 450 12.31 11.75 2.48
C ALA A 450 11.00 10.97 2.26
N ASN A 451 9.95 11.34 3.00
CA ASN A 451 8.61 10.84 2.79
C ASN A 451 7.72 12.02 2.36
N GLN A 452 7.02 11.84 1.25
CA GLN A 452 6.08 12.81 0.70
C GLN A 452 4.67 12.50 1.23
N SER A 453 3.91 13.53 1.59
CA SER A 453 2.48 13.43 1.87
C SER A 453 1.67 13.84 0.64
N SER A 454 0.52 13.20 0.45
CA SER A 454 -0.48 13.63 -0.52
C SER A 454 -1.75 14.11 0.19
N TYR A 455 -2.54 14.91 -0.49
CA TYR A 455 -3.74 15.53 0.08
C TYR A 455 -4.91 15.36 -0.88
N SER A 456 -6.11 15.09 -0.31
CA SER A 456 -7.37 15.17 -1.03
C SER A 456 -8.22 16.27 -0.40
N MET A 457 -8.92 17.06 -1.22
CA MET A 457 -9.91 18.01 -0.77
C MET A 457 -11.31 17.59 -1.18
N TYR A 458 -12.29 17.86 -0.35
CA TYR A 458 -13.68 17.46 -0.56
C TYR A 458 -14.67 18.51 -0.09
N ARG A 459 -15.89 18.47 -0.61
CA ARG A 459 -17.01 19.37 -0.26
C ARG A 459 -17.71 18.86 0.99
N LYS A 460 -17.55 19.56 2.11
CA LYS A 460 -18.18 19.20 3.39
C LYS A 460 -19.70 19.32 3.36
N ASP A 461 -20.23 20.24 2.57
CA ASP A 461 -21.68 20.45 2.41
C ASP A 461 -22.34 19.33 1.60
N VAL A 462 -21.56 18.57 0.84
CA VAL A 462 -22.03 17.38 0.11
C VAL A 462 -21.83 16.13 0.96
N TYR A 463 -20.60 15.86 1.42
CA TYR A 463 -20.27 14.69 2.22
C TYR A 463 -19.04 14.90 3.10
N ASP A 464 -19.13 14.56 4.41
CA ASP A 464 -18.03 14.65 5.39
C ASP A 464 -17.75 13.31 6.11
N GLY A 465 -18.22 12.18 5.56
CA GLY A 465 -18.01 10.84 6.10
C GLY A 465 -16.75 10.11 5.62
N TRP A 466 -15.81 10.83 4.99
CA TRP A 466 -14.57 10.24 4.49
C TRP A 466 -13.74 9.64 5.61
N MET A 467 -13.19 8.44 5.35
CA MET A 467 -12.21 7.80 6.22
C MET A 467 -10.90 8.59 6.18
N LYS A 468 -10.53 9.24 7.29
CA LYS A 468 -9.42 10.19 7.36
C LYS A 468 -8.14 9.59 7.93
N THR A 469 -8.23 8.49 8.65
CA THR A 469 -7.14 8.01 9.52
C THR A 469 -6.68 6.60 9.24
N TYR A 470 -7.23 5.91 8.23
CA TYR A 470 -6.83 4.54 8.01
C TYR A 470 -5.77 4.38 6.91
N ALA A 471 -4.62 3.87 7.39
CA ALA A 471 -3.59 3.12 6.70
C ALA A 471 -3.41 3.39 5.20
N TYR A 472 -2.72 4.47 4.83
CA TYR A 472 -2.03 4.57 3.54
C TYR A 472 -2.90 4.41 2.27
N GLN A 473 -4.23 4.39 2.39
CA GLN A 473 -5.15 4.47 1.28
C GLN A 473 -5.72 5.88 1.17
N GLN A 474 -5.89 6.35 -0.05
CA GLN A 474 -6.65 7.57 -0.29
C GLN A 474 -8.08 7.38 0.22
N ALA A 475 -8.69 8.44 0.75
CA ALA A 475 -10.01 8.36 1.38
C ALA A 475 -11.06 7.74 0.46
N GLU A 476 -11.02 8.06 -0.83
CA GLU A 476 -11.90 7.55 -1.88
C GLU A 476 -11.62 6.09 -2.29
N GLN A 477 -10.50 5.51 -1.85
CA GLN A 477 -10.18 4.11 -2.11
C GLN A 477 -10.59 3.18 -0.96
N ASN A 478 -10.96 3.74 0.19
CA ASN A 478 -11.44 2.96 1.31
C ASN A 478 -12.96 2.83 1.26
N ARG A 479 -13.48 1.59 1.14
CA ARG A 479 -14.93 1.36 1.05
C ARG A 479 -15.71 1.76 2.31
N LEU A 480 -15.07 1.85 3.48
CA LEU A 480 -15.68 2.42 4.68
C LEU A 480 -16.02 3.90 4.52
N SER A 481 -15.35 4.62 3.61
CA SER A 481 -15.71 6.00 3.25
C SER A 481 -17.08 6.12 2.59
N TYR A 482 -17.64 5.02 2.11
CA TYR A 482 -18.96 5.00 1.44
C TYR A 482 -20.07 4.45 2.34
N MET A 483 -19.79 4.24 3.62
CA MET A 483 -20.76 3.82 4.62
C MET A 483 -21.18 5.01 5.48
N ALA A 484 -22.46 5.07 5.87
CA ALA A 484 -22.95 6.09 6.78
C ALA A 484 -22.30 5.92 8.17
N ARG A 485 -21.84 7.00 8.75
CA ARG A 485 -21.15 7.04 10.04
C ARG A 485 -21.82 8.00 10.99
#